data_4f90d806e393d4364bfa625821ffa09a
#
_entry.id   4f90d806e393d4364bfa625821ffa09a
#
_cell.length_a   1.000
_cell.length_b   1.000
_cell.length_c   1.000
_cell.angle_alpha   90.00
_cell.angle_beta   90.00
_cell.angle_gamma   90.00
#
_symmetry.space_group_name_H-M   'P 1'
#
loop_
_entity.id
_entity.type
_entity.pdbx_description
1 polymer ?
#
loop_
_entity_poly.entity_id
_entity_poly.type
_entity_poly.pdbx_seq_one_letter_code
_entity_poly.pdbx_strand_id
1 'polypeptide(L)'
;MKQKKITIPGKVTKDGKLSIYMGELNEFMKNNAGKNVIAEFTILERSDSSSLRGYYFKYVVPQFQKGMCENGYRWSEEETEAYMRSICPITMGEVVDVETGEYRKDSVKVTDLSNSEFVEYIDFLKQFAAEELNIYIEEPNRFVR
;
A
#
# COMPACT_ATOMS: atom_id res chain seq x y z
N MET A 1 22.31 25.39 2.10
CA MET A 1 23.27 24.35 2.49
C MET A 1 23.20 23.16 1.57
N LYS A 2 24.36 22.65 1.15
CA LYS A 2 24.40 21.45 0.32
C LYS A 2 24.11 20.22 1.20
N GLN A 3 23.21 19.36 0.73
CA GLN A 3 22.89 18.12 1.41
C GLN A 3 24.08 17.16 1.33
N LYS A 4 24.37 16.49 2.46
CA LYS A 4 25.40 15.46 2.52
C LYS A 4 24.82 14.06 2.38
N LYS A 5 23.53 13.91 2.56
CA LYS A 5 22.82 12.63 2.45
C LYS A 5 21.44 12.86 1.88
N ILE A 6 21.01 11.94 1.03
CA ILE A 6 19.66 11.96 0.48
C ILE A 6 19.07 10.56 0.61
N THR A 7 17.79 10.49 0.92
CA THR A 7 17.05 9.23 0.97
C THR A 7 15.86 9.32 0.03
N ILE A 8 15.80 8.44 -0.95
CA ILE A 8 14.75 8.45 -1.96
C ILE A 8 14.09 7.08 -1.99
N PRO A 9 12.78 6.98 -1.74
CA PRO A 9 12.09 5.72 -1.89
C PRO A 9 11.95 5.36 -3.37
N GLY A 10 12.01 4.09 -3.65
CA GLY A 10 11.88 3.60 -5.02
C GLY A 10 11.36 2.17 -5.04
N LYS A 11 11.33 1.60 -6.21
CA LYS A 11 10.84 0.24 -6.41
C LYS A 11 11.76 -0.49 -7.38
N VAL A 12 12.05 -1.74 -7.10
CA VAL A 12 12.68 -2.63 -8.07
C VAL A 12 11.56 -3.30 -8.85
N THR A 13 11.53 -3.09 -10.15
CA THR A 13 10.50 -3.65 -11.01
C THR A 13 10.66 -5.15 -11.15
N LYS A 14 9.64 -5.82 -11.71
CA LYS A 14 9.69 -7.27 -11.96
C LYS A 14 10.84 -7.64 -12.93
N ASP A 15 11.24 -6.70 -13.77
CA ASP A 15 12.36 -6.88 -14.71
C ASP A 15 13.73 -6.69 -14.05
N GLY A 16 13.77 -6.37 -12.75
CA GLY A 16 15.00 -6.12 -12.03
C GLY A 16 15.58 -4.72 -12.23
N LYS A 17 14.77 -3.78 -12.66
CA LYS A 17 15.17 -2.40 -12.87
C LYS A 17 14.73 -1.50 -11.71
N LEU A 18 15.51 -0.45 -11.45
CA LEU A 18 15.20 0.50 -10.39
C LEU A 18 14.30 1.61 -10.93
N SER A 19 13.18 1.82 -10.24
CA SER A 19 12.25 2.93 -10.54
C SER A 19 12.24 3.88 -9.35
N ILE A 20 12.78 5.09 -9.53
CA ILE A 20 12.81 6.12 -8.50
C ILE A 20 12.50 7.48 -9.12
N TYR A 21 12.08 8.43 -8.27
CA TYR A 21 11.89 9.79 -8.70
C TYR A 21 13.25 10.49 -8.86
N MET A 22 13.57 10.87 -10.07
CA MET A 22 14.90 11.39 -10.42
C MET A 22 15.12 12.86 -10.09
N GLY A 23 14.08 13.61 -9.82
CA GLY A 23 14.20 15.06 -9.59
C GLY A 23 15.15 15.42 -8.45
N GLU A 24 14.92 14.85 -7.28
CA GLU A 24 15.77 15.09 -6.11
C GLU A 24 17.16 14.51 -6.30
N LEU A 25 17.25 13.34 -6.94
CA LEU A 25 18.54 12.71 -7.19
C LEU A 25 19.40 13.54 -8.14
N ASN A 26 18.81 14.04 -9.22
CA ASN A 26 19.51 14.87 -10.19
C ASN A 26 20.03 16.15 -9.55
N GLU A 27 19.22 16.78 -8.70
CA GLU A 27 19.63 17.98 -7.98
C GLU A 27 20.78 17.69 -7.01
N PHE A 28 20.70 16.59 -6.27
CA PHE A 28 21.75 16.18 -5.36
C PHE A 28 23.06 15.93 -6.10
N MET A 29 23.00 15.24 -7.25
CA MET A 29 24.21 14.96 -8.04
C MET A 29 24.79 16.25 -8.62
N LYS A 30 23.95 17.16 -9.07
CA LYS A 30 24.40 18.47 -9.60
C LYS A 30 25.11 19.29 -8.54
N ASN A 31 24.57 19.30 -7.31
CA ASN A 31 25.15 20.06 -6.21
C ASN A 31 26.44 19.45 -5.66
N ASN A 32 26.70 18.18 -5.97
CA ASN A 32 27.86 17.46 -5.45
C ASN A 32 28.77 16.92 -6.56
N ALA A 33 28.72 17.54 -7.73
CA ALA A 33 29.53 17.11 -8.86
C ALA A 33 31.02 17.10 -8.50
N GLY A 34 31.72 16.05 -8.93
CA GLY A 34 33.14 15.86 -8.67
C GLY A 34 33.48 15.22 -7.35
N LYS A 35 32.47 14.95 -6.50
CA LYS A 35 32.67 14.31 -5.21
C LYS A 35 32.43 12.81 -5.29
N ASN A 36 33.13 12.05 -4.45
CA ASN A 36 32.91 10.63 -4.35
C ASN A 36 31.67 10.34 -3.50
N VAL A 37 30.84 9.41 -3.95
CA VAL A 37 29.59 9.06 -3.27
C VAL A 37 29.49 7.55 -3.03
N ILE A 38 28.71 7.17 -2.03
CA ILE A 38 28.33 5.79 -1.78
C ILE A 38 26.83 5.69 -1.99
N ALA A 39 26.39 4.76 -2.82
CA ALA A 39 24.96 4.48 -2.99
C ALA A 39 24.63 3.19 -2.24
N GLU A 40 23.65 3.27 -1.34
CA GLU A 40 23.19 2.11 -0.57
C GLU A 40 21.73 1.82 -0.92
N PHE A 41 21.44 0.53 -1.07
CA PHE A 41 20.08 0.06 -1.33
C PHE A 41 19.63 -0.80 -0.17
N THR A 42 18.48 -0.44 0.40
CA THR A 42 17.90 -1.16 1.53
C THR A 42 16.53 -1.65 1.16
N ILE A 43 16.26 -2.93 1.44
CA ILE A 43 14.93 -3.48 1.21
C ILE A 43 14.03 -3.06 2.38
N LEU A 44 12.91 -2.42 2.03
CA LEU A 44 11.94 -1.98 3.01
C LEU A 44 10.97 -3.13 3.28
N GLU A 45 11.08 -3.76 4.43
CA GLU A 45 10.22 -4.88 4.77
C GLU A 45 9.36 -4.61 6.01
N ARG A 46 9.88 -4.87 7.20
CA ARG A 46 9.08 -4.83 8.43
C ARG A 46 8.73 -3.44 8.94
N SER A 47 9.64 -2.50 8.85
CA SER A 47 9.38 -1.14 9.32
C SER A 47 8.28 -0.46 8.51
N ASP A 48 8.21 -0.81 7.23
CA ASP A 48 7.18 -0.26 6.34
C ASP A 48 5.84 -0.95 6.51
N SER A 49 5.79 -2.22 6.92
CA SER A 49 4.51 -2.88 7.14
C SER A 49 3.74 -2.20 8.27
N SER A 50 4.44 -1.67 9.26
CA SER A 50 3.81 -0.91 10.35
C SER A 50 3.23 0.41 9.84
N SER A 51 3.97 1.15 9.02
CA SER A 51 3.49 2.39 8.40
C SER A 51 2.35 2.13 7.42
N LEU A 52 2.45 1.05 6.66
CA LEU A 52 1.44 0.65 5.70
C LEU A 52 0.14 0.24 6.40
N ARG A 53 0.25 -0.45 7.52
CA ARG A 53 -0.89 -0.81 8.36
C ARG A 53 -1.58 0.43 8.91
N GLY A 54 -0.80 1.39 9.41
CA GLY A 54 -1.32 2.67 9.88
C GLY A 54 -2.05 3.42 8.79
N TYR A 55 -1.45 3.50 7.62
CA TYR A 55 -2.08 4.11 6.45
C TYR A 55 -3.41 3.43 6.13
N TYR A 56 -3.45 2.11 6.09
CA TYR A 56 -4.64 1.34 5.77
C TYR A 56 -5.75 1.57 6.79
N PHE A 57 -5.49 1.32 8.07
CA PHE A 57 -6.55 1.38 9.10
C PHE A 57 -6.95 2.80 9.48
N LYS A 58 -6.03 3.75 9.44
CA LYS A 58 -6.30 5.13 9.87
C LYS A 58 -6.76 6.04 8.75
N TYR A 59 -6.48 5.67 7.50
CA TYR A 59 -6.82 6.52 6.37
C TYR A 59 -7.65 5.82 5.31
N VAL A 60 -7.17 4.68 4.77
CA VAL A 60 -7.85 4.01 3.64
C VAL A 60 -9.24 3.52 4.06
N VAL A 61 -9.34 2.83 5.20
CA VAL A 61 -10.62 2.30 5.67
C VAL A 61 -11.63 3.43 5.95
N PRO A 62 -11.27 4.50 6.69
CA PRO A 62 -12.20 5.61 6.90
C PRO A 62 -12.64 6.31 5.61
N GLN A 63 -11.75 6.49 4.65
CA GLN A 63 -12.10 7.08 3.36
C GLN A 63 -13.05 6.19 2.57
N PHE A 64 -12.80 4.89 2.57
CA PHE A 64 -13.66 3.92 1.92
C PHE A 64 -15.04 3.89 2.59
N GLN A 65 -15.09 3.91 3.92
CA GLN A 65 -16.33 3.98 4.69
C GLN A 65 -17.14 5.21 4.31
N LYS A 66 -16.49 6.35 4.20
CA LYS A 66 -17.14 7.60 3.80
C LYS A 66 -17.77 7.47 2.41
N GLY A 67 -17.04 6.86 1.47
CA GLY A 67 -17.54 6.63 0.13
C GLY A 67 -18.73 5.68 0.10
N MET A 68 -18.68 4.63 0.89
CA MET A 68 -19.81 3.71 1.00
C MET A 68 -21.04 4.40 1.60
N CYS A 69 -20.82 5.23 2.61
CA CYS A 69 -21.90 6.02 3.23
C CYS A 69 -22.56 6.96 2.23
N GLU A 70 -21.76 7.63 1.40
CA GLU A 70 -22.27 8.52 0.35
C GLU A 70 -23.09 7.76 -0.70
N ASN A 71 -22.87 6.46 -0.84
CA ASN A 71 -23.62 5.58 -1.74
C ASN A 71 -24.76 4.84 -1.05
N GLY A 72 -25.10 5.21 0.18
CA GLY A 72 -26.25 4.68 0.89
C GLY A 72 -25.96 3.53 1.87
N TYR A 73 -24.70 3.14 2.04
CA TYR A 73 -24.31 2.03 2.91
C TYR A 73 -23.77 2.59 4.23
N ARG A 74 -24.53 2.43 5.29
CA ARG A 74 -24.16 2.93 6.62
C ARG A 74 -23.49 1.82 7.44
N TRP A 75 -22.26 1.51 7.08
CA TRP A 75 -21.50 0.46 7.74
C TRP A 75 -20.52 1.05 8.76
N SER A 76 -20.21 0.26 9.78
CA SER A 76 -19.12 0.56 10.69
C SER A 76 -17.78 0.39 9.97
N GLU A 77 -16.70 0.83 10.61
CA GLU A 77 -15.36 0.60 10.04
C GLU A 77 -15.05 -0.89 9.90
N GLU A 78 -15.48 -1.69 10.87
CA GLU A 78 -15.29 -3.14 10.84
C GLU A 78 -16.04 -3.79 9.68
N GLU A 79 -17.28 -3.40 9.47
CA GLU A 79 -18.09 -3.90 8.36
C GLU A 79 -17.51 -3.46 7.01
N THR A 80 -17.07 -2.22 6.94
CA THR A 80 -16.43 -1.68 5.73
C THR A 80 -15.15 -2.46 5.41
N GLU A 81 -14.31 -2.67 6.41
CA GLU A 81 -13.03 -3.39 6.22
C GLU A 81 -13.27 -4.84 5.80
N ALA A 82 -14.27 -5.50 6.38
CA ALA A 82 -14.63 -6.85 5.97
C ALA A 82 -15.10 -6.90 4.50
N TYR A 83 -15.89 -5.92 4.09
CA TYR A 83 -16.31 -5.79 2.69
C TYR A 83 -15.11 -5.58 1.76
N MET A 84 -14.19 -4.68 2.15
CA MET A 84 -13.00 -4.40 1.36
C MET A 84 -12.18 -5.67 1.10
N ARG A 85 -12.03 -6.52 2.11
CA ARG A 85 -11.32 -7.80 1.94
C ARG A 85 -12.08 -8.78 1.06
N SER A 86 -13.41 -8.68 1.04
CA SER A 86 -14.24 -9.60 0.26
C SER A 86 -14.22 -9.33 -1.24
N ILE A 87 -13.91 -8.11 -1.66
CA ILE A 87 -13.95 -7.72 -3.09
C ILE A 87 -12.61 -7.89 -3.79
N CYS A 88 -11.52 -8.08 -3.07
CA CYS A 88 -10.19 -8.19 -3.67
C CYS A 88 -9.76 -9.65 -3.76
N PRO A 89 -9.32 -10.13 -4.95
CA PRO A 89 -8.86 -11.52 -5.09
C PRO A 89 -7.65 -11.86 -4.19
N ILE A 90 -6.83 -10.88 -3.86
CA ILE A 90 -5.62 -11.10 -3.04
C ILE A 90 -6.00 -11.51 -1.61
N THR A 91 -7.07 -10.93 -1.08
CA THR A 91 -7.52 -11.21 0.29
C THR A 91 -8.56 -12.31 0.39
N MET A 92 -9.07 -12.80 -0.75
CA MET A 92 -9.99 -13.93 -0.77
C MET A 92 -9.23 -15.22 -0.97
N GLY A 93 -9.13 -16.01 0.08
CA GLY A 93 -8.47 -17.31 0.07
C GLY A 93 -9.46 -18.47 0.15
N GLU A 94 -8.98 -19.66 -0.15
CA GLU A 94 -9.75 -20.87 0.01
C GLU A 94 -9.49 -21.44 1.41
N VAL A 95 -10.57 -21.74 2.12
CA VAL A 95 -10.52 -22.35 3.45
C VAL A 95 -11.15 -23.74 3.36
N VAL A 96 -10.46 -24.73 3.89
CA VAL A 96 -10.97 -26.11 3.93
C VAL A 96 -11.57 -26.36 5.31
N ASP A 97 -12.83 -26.78 5.34
CA ASP A 97 -13.45 -27.23 6.58
C ASP A 97 -12.88 -28.62 6.94
N VAL A 98 -12.19 -28.68 8.07
CA VAL A 98 -11.51 -29.92 8.52
C VAL A 98 -12.49 -31.04 8.84
N GLU A 99 -13.71 -30.68 9.26
CA GLU A 99 -14.73 -31.68 9.64
C GLU A 99 -15.47 -32.26 8.44
N THR A 100 -15.78 -31.40 7.44
CA THR A 100 -16.58 -31.82 6.27
C THR A 100 -15.74 -32.02 5.00
N GLY A 101 -14.52 -31.50 4.99
CA GLY A 101 -13.66 -31.48 3.80
C GLY A 101 -14.12 -30.53 2.70
N GLU A 102 -15.10 -29.69 2.97
CA GLU A 102 -15.62 -28.75 2.00
C GLU A 102 -14.71 -27.54 1.85
N TYR A 103 -14.58 -27.06 0.62
CA TYR A 103 -13.86 -25.83 0.29
C TYR A 103 -14.82 -24.65 0.29
N ARG A 104 -14.44 -23.58 0.93
CA ARG A 104 -15.17 -22.32 0.83
C ARG A 104 -14.17 -21.18 0.63
N LYS A 105 -14.64 -20.10 0.02
CA LYS A 105 -13.85 -18.88 -0.10
C LYS A 105 -14.14 -17.99 1.10
N ASP A 106 -13.06 -17.52 1.75
CA ASP A 106 -13.19 -16.64 2.89
C ASP A 106 -12.09 -15.60 2.82
N SER A 107 -12.32 -14.43 3.45
CA SER A 107 -11.32 -13.39 3.47
C SER A 107 -10.24 -13.69 4.50
N VAL A 108 -8.99 -13.37 4.14
CA VAL A 108 -7.85 -13.46 5.06
C VAL A 108 -7.62 -12.09 5.70
N LYS A 109 -7.01 -12.08 6.87
CA LYS A 109 -6.67 -10.84 7.54
C LYS A 109 -5.51 -10.16 6.82
N VAL A 110 -5.55 -8.83 6.74
CA VAL A 110 -4.49 -8.07 6.08
C VAL A 110 -3.14 -8.25 6.77
N THR A 111 -3.14 -8.57 8.07
CA THR A 111 -1.91 -8.85 8.82
C THR A 111 -1.21 -10.12 8.36
N ASP A 112 -1.92 -11.00 7.64
CA ASP A 112 -1.34 -12.23 7.08
C ASP A 112 -0.76 -12.03 5.68
N LEU A 113 -0.93 -10.84 5.10
CA LEU A 113 -0.38 -10.52 3.78
C LEU A 113 1.09 -10.12 3.88
N SER A 114 1.87 -10.49 2.85
CA SER A 114 3.21 -9.95 2.69
C SER A 114 3.14 -8.46 2.35
N ASN A 115 4.26 -7.75 2.45
CA ASN A 115 4.29 -6.32 2.09
C ASN A 115 3.85 -6.09 0.65
N SER A 116 4.34 -6.90 -0.29
CA SER A 116 3.98 -6.73 -1.69
C SER A 116 2.50 -7.03 -1.94
N GLU A 117 1.96 -8.05 -1.28
CA GLU A 117 0.53 -8.35 -1.36
C GLU A 117 -0.32 -7.23 -0.75
N PHE A 118 0.14 -6.65 0.35
CA PHE A 118 -0.58 -5.55 1.00
C PHE A 118 -0.61 -4.31 0.10
N VAL A 119 0.50 -3.98 -0.55
CA VAL A 119 0.56 -2.86 -1.49
C VAL A 119 -0.39 -3.11 -2.67
N GLU A 120 -0.38 -4.31 -3.24
CA GLU A 120 -1.29 -4.66 -4.33
C GLU A 120 -2.76 -4.58 -3.90
N TYR A 121 -3.05 -5.01 -2.68
CA TYR A 121 -4.38 -4.92 -2.12
C TYR A 121 -4.84 -3.46 -1.99
N ILE A 122 -4.00 -2.59 -1.44
CA ILE A 122 -4.31 -1.16 -1.30
C ILE A 122 -4.50 -0.51 -2.67
N ASP A 123 -3.64 -0.84 -3.64
CA ASP A 123 -3.76 -0.31 -5.00
C ASP A 123 -5.09 -0.72 -5.63
N PHE A 124 -5.51 -1.97 -5.43
CA PHE A 124 -6.82 -2.44 -5.89
C PHE A 124 -7.95 -1.61 -5.27
N LEU A 125 -7.88 -1.37 -3.96
CA LEU A 125 -8.91 -0.60 -3.26
C LEU A 125 -8.96 0.86 -3.72
N LYS A 126 -7.81 1.45 -3.98
CA LYS A 126 -7.74 2.82 -4.50
C LYS A 126 -8.39 2.92 -5.86
N GLN A 127 -8.13 1.97 -6.73
CA GLN A 127 -8.73 1.92 -8.05
C GLN A 127 -10.24 1.68 -7.95
N PHE A 128 -10.67 0.74 -7.11
CA PHE A 128 -12.08 0.48 -6.88
C PHE A 128 -12.80 1.72 -6.36
N ALA A 129 -12.21 2.41 -5.38
CA ALA A 129 -12.80 3.62 -4.82
C ALA A 129 -12.95 4.73 -5.87
N ALA A 130 -11.94 4.89 -6.72
CA ALA A 130 -12.01 5.89 -7.79
C ALA A 130 -13.07 5.57 -8.83
N GLU A 131 -13.18 4.31 -9.22
CA GLU A 131 -14.13 3.89 -10.28
C GLU A 131 -15.56 3.72 -9.78
N GLU A 132 -15.74 3.11 -8.62
CA GLU A 132 -17.06 2.73 -8.11
C GLU A 132 -17.63 3.69 -7.09
N LEU A 133 -16.79 4.34 -6.29
CA LEU A 133 -17.22 5.24 -5.23
C LEU A 133 -16.94 6.70 -5.55
N ASN A 134 -16.23 6.96 -6.63
CA ASN A 134 -15.86 8.30 -7.07
C ASN A 134 -15.06 9.06 -5.98
N ILE A 135 -14.15 8.35 -5.33
CA ILE A 135 -13.30 8.89 -4.26
C ILE A 135 -11.84 8.69 -4.62
N TYR A 136 -11.03 9.73 -4.40
CA TYR A 136 -9.59 9.65 -4.55
C TYR A 136 -8.94 9.42 -3.19
N ILE A 137 -8.24 8.30 -3.04
CA ILE A 137 -7.49 7.96 -1.83
C ILE A 137 -6.03 8.37 -2.06
N GLU A 138 -5.52 9.29 -1.23
CA GLU A 138 -4.19 9.84 -1.40
C GLU A 138 -3.08 8.82 -1.13
N GLU A 139 -1.94 9.04 -1.77
CA GLU A 139 -0.78 8.16 -1.67
C GLU A 139 -0.17 8.18 -0.26
N PRO A 140 0.37 7.03 0.20
CA PRO A 140 0.90 6.93 1.56
C PRO A 140 2.12 7.81 1.81
N ASN A 141 2.89 8.16 0.79
CA ASN A 141 4.09 8.96 0.96
C ASN A 141 3.81 10.36 1.50
N ARG A 142 2.57 10.84 1.44
CA ARG A 142 2.18 12.11 2.06
C ARG A 142 2.12 12.02 3.58
N PHE A 143 2.01 10.81 4.11
CA PHE A 143 1.85 10.56 5.54
C PHE A 143 3.11 9.99 6.19
N VAL A 144 4.15 9.69 5.41
CA VAL A 144 5.37 9.04 5.87
C VAL A 144 6.54 10.02 6.02
N ARG A 145 6.34 11.25 5.66
CA ARG A 145 7.37 12.28 5.79
C ARG A 145 7.59 12.74 7.22
#